data_546231737aac4d27414941525a91a89b
#
_entry.id   546231737aac4d27414941525a91a89b
#
_cell.length_a   1.000
_cell.length_b   1.000
_cell.length_c   1.000
_cell.angle_alpha   90.00
_cell.angle_beta   90.00
_cell.angle_gamma   90.00
#
_symmetry.space_group_name_H-M   'P 1'
#
loop_
_entity.id
_entity.type
_entity.pdbx_description
1 polymer ?
#
loop_
_entity_poly.entity_id
_entity_poly.type
_entity_poly.pdbx_seq_one_letter_code
_entity_poly.pdbx_strand_id
1 'polypeptide(L)'
;MELVVGKNALLRELQLFQGIVERKNTIPILANVLMEAKGNEVRMLATDLEVALRSRCDATVAKGGALTLPAKKLYEIVKALPETDVRIEEDKNGVKVAADRFDSRMQTLPREDFPTLPDASGTARATLPSAALRQMIAKTQFAITGEDTRYFLNGAKFVLNPESLVLVATDGHRLALVEVKHSIDVAQDVGVILPKKTLLELGKLLAESDADVVFESGENHLFFKLGDRMLISRMIDGQFPAYERVIPKGNDKHIEFDRERLTSAVRRVALLSNERSRAVKFEIDKGKVEVTSSSSEFGEAREQLPVDYAGAAMTISFNAQYVLDFLNVAETDLVSLSLKDEVSQAVMKPVGAEGYDYTYVIMPMRV
;
A
#
# COMPACT_ATOMS: atom_id res chain seq x y z
N MET A 1 -35.67 6.67 -4.04
CA MET A 1 -34.91 6.54 -2.78
C MET A 1 -34.95 7.86 -2.02
N GLU A 2 -35.12 7.82 -0.67
CA GLU A 2 -35.04 9.01 0.20
C GLU A 2 -34.43 8.60 1.55
N LEU A 3 -33.36 9.29 1.95
CA LEU A 3 -32.65 9.04 3.21
C LEU A 3 -32.03 10.31 3.79
N VAL A 4 -31.73 10.25 5.09
CA VAL A 4 -30.95 11.24 5.82
C VAL A 4 -29.79 10.52 6.51
N VAL A 5 -28.60 11.07 6.36
CA VAL A 5 -27.36 10.49 6.89
C VAL A 5 -26.48 11.59 7.49
N GLY A 6 -25.84 11.31 8.63
CA GLY A 6 -24.91 12.26 9.23
C GLY A 6 -23.71 12.56 8.34
N LYS A 7 -23.36 13.84 8.16
CA LYS A 7 -22.27 14.29 7.29
C LYS A 7 -20.96 13.53 7.56
N ASN A 8 -20.54 13.45 8.83
CA ASN A 8 -19.24 12.87 9.17
C ASN A 8 -19.17 11.37 8.85
N ALA A 9 -20.26 10.61 9.06
CA ALA A 9 -20.36 9.22 8.70
C ALA A 9 -20.24 9.02 7.17
N LEU A 10 -21.02 9.80 6.41
CA LEU A 10 -20.99 9.75 4.95
C LEU A 10 -19.63 10.20 4.39
N LEU A 11 -19.07 11.29 4.91
CA LEU A 11 -17.78 11.83 4.45
C LEU A 11 -16.63 10.83 4.62
N ARG A 12 -16.60 10.15 5.78
CA ARG A 12 -15.60 9.13 6.08
C ARG A 12 -15.60 8.00 5.04
N GLU A 13 -16.77 7.48 4.71
CA GLU A 13 -16.87 6.44 3.70
C GLU A 13 -16.56 6.96 2.29
N LEU A 14 -17.08 8.13 1.91
CA LEU A 14 -16.80 8.74 0.61
C LEU A 14 -15.31 9.03 0.40
N GLN A 15 -14.56 9.34 1.45
CA GLN A 15 -13.11 9.54 1.38
C GLN A 15 -12.38 8.27 0.96
N LEU A 16 -12.78 7.12 1.47
CA LEU A 16 -12.20 5.83 1.11
C LEU A 16 -12.47 5.47 -0.36
N PHE A 17 -13.65 5.80 -0.87
CA PHE A 17 -14.00 5.56 -2.28
C PHE A 17 -13.16 6.39 -3.27
N GLN A 18 -12.54 7.52 -2.84
CA GLN A 18 -11.70 8.32 -3.73
C GLN A 18 -10.45 7.58 -4.25
N GLY A 19 -10.01 6.55 -3.54
CA GLY A 19 -8.91 5.67 -3.99
C GLY A 19 -9.36 4.55 -4.93
N ILE A 20 -10.65 4.22 -4.90
CA ILE A 20 -11.23 3.16 -5.76
C ILE A 20 -11.59 3.73 -7.12
N VAL A 21 -12.37 4.82 -7.16
CA VAL A 21 -12.84 5.42 -8.42
C VAL A 21 -11.71 6.11 -9.18
N GLU A 22 -11.61 5.86 -10.47
CA GLU A 22 -10.62 6.48 -11.33
C GLU A 22 -11.13 7.81 -11.93
N ARG A 23 -10.21 8.76 -12.09
CA ARG A 23 -10.53 10.09 -12.65
C ARG A 23 -10.84 10.07 -14.14
N LYS A 24 -10.26 9.12 -14.88
CA LYS A 24 -10.42 8.96 -16.32
C LYS A 24 -10.70 7.49 -16.61
N ASN A 25 -11.97 7.13 -16.62
CA ASN A 25 -12.41 5.80 -17.02
C ASN A 25 -13.19 5.91 -18.35
N THR A 26 -12.98 4.95 -19.24
CA THR A 26 -13.74 4.83 -20.50
C THR A 26 -15.19 4.38 -20.24
N ILE A 27 -15.47 3.83 -19.06
CA ILE A 27 -16.80 3.37 -18.64
C ILE A 27 -17.35 4.33 -17.59
N PRO A 28 -18.28 5.23 -17.94
CA PRO A 28 -18.72 6.34 -17.09
C PRO A 28 -19.27 5.92 -15.71
N ILE A 29 -19.96 4.78 -15.62
CA ILE A 29 -20.55 4.30 -14.37
C ILE A 29 -19.51 4.03 -13.28
N LEU A 30 -18.27 3.69 -13.65
CA LEU A 30 -17.16 3.42 -12.70
C LEU A 30 -16.65 4.68 -11.99
N ALA A 31 -17.07 5.88 -12.42
CA ALA A 31 -16.83 7.12 -11.68
C ALA A 31 -17.87 7.37 -10.59
N ASN A 32 -18.91 6.53 -10.53
CA ASN A 32 -20.00 6.67 -9.57
C ASN A 32 -19.83 5.71 -8.39
N VAL A 33 -20.45 6.09 -7.27
CA VAL A 33 -20.73 5.21 -6.14
C VAL A 33 -22.19 4.75 -6.25
N LEU A 34 -22.41 3.44 -6.17
CA LEU A 34 -23.75 2.87 -6.00
C LEU A 34 -24.15 3.01 -4.53
N MET A 35 -25.32 3.55 -4.27
CA MET A 35 -25.91 3.71 -2.94
C MET A 35 -27.22 2.94 -2.85
N GLU A 36 -27.34 2.07 -1.86
CA GLU A 36 -28.56 1.26 -1.61
C GLU A 36 -29.07 1.55 -0.21
N ALA A 37 -30.25 2.16 -0.10
CA ALA A 37 -30.91 2.46 1.16
C ALA A 37 -31.91 1.34 1.53
N LYS A 38 -31.69 0.70 2.69
CA LYS A 38 -32.56 -0.36 3.20
C LYS A 38 -32.52 -0.41 4.72
N GLY A 39 -33.70 -0.53 5.34
CA GLY A 39 -33.80 -0.53 6.81
C GLY A 39 -33.34 0.81 7.40
N ASN A 40 -32.33 0.78 8.24
CA ASN A 40 -31.74 1.96 8.87
C ASN A 40 -30.28 2.20 8.42
N GLU A 41 -29.93 1.77 7.22
CA GLU A 41 -28.58 1.90 6.69
C GLU A 41 -28.58 2.30 5.21
N VAL A 42 -27.50 2.93 4.79
CA VAL A 42 -27.12 3.07 3.39
C VAL A 42 -25.85 2.26 3.14
N ARG A 43 -25.94 1.34 2.19
CA ARG A 43 -24.80 0.58 1.67
C ARG A 43 -24.25 1.31 0.47
N MET A 44 -22.93 1.33 0.38
CA MET A 44 -22.20 2.01 -0.69
C MET A 44 -21.23 1.03 -1.34
N LEU A 45 -21.08 1.17 -2.65
CA LEU A 45 -20.19 0.34 -3.46
C LEU A 45 -19.54 1.17 -4.56
N ALA A 46 -18.23 1.07 -4.70
CA ALA A 46 -17.51 1.57 -5.86
C ALA A 46 -16.50 0.54 -6.36
N THR A 47 -16.18 0.58 -7.65
CA THR A 47 -15.22 -0.32 -8.28
C THR A 47 -14.60 0.30 -9.53
N ASP A 48 -13.38 -0.13 -9.86
CA ASP A 48 -12.72 0.09 -11.14
C ASP A 48 -12.59 -1.19 -11.96
N LEU A 49 -13.28 -2.27 -11.53
CA LEU A 49 -13.26 -3.65 -12.04
C LEU A 49 -12.06 -4.49 -11.55
N GLU A 50 -11.01 -3.89 -11.03
CA GLU A 50 -9.88 -4.61 -10.42
C GLU A 50 -10.01 -4.63 -8.90
N VAL A 51 -10.37 -3.47 -8.33
CA VAL A 51 -10.57 -3.31 -6.90
C VAL A 51 -11.95 -2.72 -6.65
N ALA A 52 -12.64 -3.22 -5.64
CA ALA A 52 -13.91 -2.68 -5.20
C ALA A 52 -13.94 -2.53 -3.67
N LEU A 53 -14.68 -1.55 -3.21
CA LEU A 53 -14.95 -1.33 -1.79
C LEU A 53 -16.46 -1.32 -1.56
N ARG A 54 -16.91 -2.18 -0.66
CA ARG A 54 -18.24 -2.13 -0.06
C ARG A 54 -18.14 -1.55 1.34
N SER A 55 -19.02 -0.63 1.67
CA SER A 55 -19.16 -0.11 3.02
C SER A 55 -20.61 0.20 3.37
N ARG A 56 -20.89 0.52 4.62
CA ARG A 56 -22.19 0.98 5.06
C ARG A 56 -22.06 2.03 6.15
N CYS A 57 -23.06 2.85 6.28
CA CYS A 57 -23.25 3.70 7.46
C CYS A 57 -24.73 3.79 7.83
N ASP A 58 -24.98 4.13 9.08
CA ASP A 58 -26.34 4.31 9.57
C ASP A 58 -27.02 5.50 8.88
N ALA A 59 -28.29 5.35 8.55
CA ALA A 59 -29.09 6.37 7.90
C ALA A 59 -30.57 6.23 8.31
N THR A 60 -31.27 7.34 8.36
CA THR A 60 -32.74 7.33 8.47
C THR A 60 -33.31 7.20 7.07
N VAL A 61 -33.89 6.06 6.74
CA VAL A 61 -34.42 5.75 5.42
C VAL A 61 -35.93 5.95 5.41
N ALA A 62 -36.37 7.02 4.72
CA ALA A 62 -37.81 7.27 4.51
C ALA A 62 -38.37 6.44 3.35
N LYS A 63 -37.59 6.23 2.29
CA LYS A 63 -37.95 5.42 1.14
C LYS A 63 -36.72 4.62 0.65
N GLY A 64 -36.80 3.31 0.75
CA GLY A 64 -35.75 2.43 0.25
C GLY A 64 -35.58 2.53 -1.28
N GLY A 65 -34.44 2.03 -1.78
CA GLY A 65 -34.11 2.03 -3.19
C GLY A 65 -32.62 2.03 -3.43
N ALA A 66 -32.22 2.16 -4.70
CA ALA A 66 -30.83 2.24 -5.08
C ALA A 66 -30.64 3.26 -6.21
N LEU A 67 -29.52 3.99 -6.16
CA LEU A 67 -29.13 4.98 -7.17
C LEU A 67 -27.61 5.05 -7.26
N THR A 68 -27.11 5.70 -8.31
CA THR A 68 -25.68 5.98 -8.47
C THR A 68 -25.40 7.47 -8.49
N LEU A 69 -24.30 7.91 -7.90
CA LEU A 69 -23.85 9.30 -7.89
C LEU A 69 -22.36 9.41 -8.22
N PRO A 70 -21.93 10.47 -8.94
CA PRO A 70 -20.52 10.76 -9.17
C PRO A 70 -19.76 10.87 -7.84
N ALA A 71 -18.93 9.87 -7.52
CA ALA A 71 -18.32 9.70 -6.20
C ALA A 71 -17.47 10.90 -5.78
N LYS A 72 -16.68 11.43 -6.72
CA LYS A 72 -15.82 12.59 -6.46
C LYS A 72 -16.65 13.85 -6.17
N LYS A 73 -17.68 14.11 -6.94
CA LYS A 73 -18.53 15.29 -6.75
C LYS A 73 -19.33 15.22 -5.46
N LEU A 74 -19.88 14.05 -5.15
CA LEU A 74 -20.55 13.84 -3.88
C LEU A 74 -19.60 14.06 -2.70
N TYR A 75 -18.37 13.53 -2.78
CA TYR A 75 -17.34 13.77 -1.76
C TYR A 75 -17.01 15.26 -1.60
N GLU A 76 -16.77 15.98 -2.71
CA GLU A 76 -16.46 17.42 -2.70
C GLU A 76 -17.60 18.23 -2.05
N ILE A 77 -18.86 17.92 -2.39
CA ILE A 77 -20.05 18.56 -1.81
C ILE A 77 -20.11 18.29 -0.31
N VAL A 78 -20.13 17.01 0.09
CA VAL A 78 -20.27 16.63 1.50
C VAL A 78 -19.13 17.18 2.35
N LYS A 79 -17.90 17.22 1.82
CA LYS A 79 -16.74 17.82 2.50
C LYS A 79 -16.92 19.31 2.77
N ALA A 80 -17.54 20.04 1.84
CA ALA A 80 -17.74 21.50 1.94
C ALA A 80 -18.91 21.90 2.83
N LEU A 81 -19.81 20.96 3.17
CA LEU A 81 -20.97 21.26 4.03
C LEU A 81 -20.54 21.53 5.48
N PRO A 82 -21.31 22.31 6.25
CA PRO A 82 -21.14 22.38 7.71
C PRO A 82 -21.47 21.03 8.36
N GLU A 83 -21.20 20.89 9.65
CA GLU A 83 -21.56 19.68 10.39
C GLU A 83 -23.08 19.64 10.59
N THR A 84 -23.75 18.80 9.82
CA THR A 84 -25.21 18.66 9.78
C THR A 84 -25.60 17.34 9.13
N ASP A 85 -26.88 17.03 9.12
CA ASP A 85 -27.42 15.90 8.38
C ASP A 85 -27.52 16.21 6.88
N VAL A 86 -27.23 15.22 6.07
CA VAL A 86 -27.32 15.28 4.60
C VAL A 86 -28.53 14.47 4.15
N ARG A 87 -29.46 15.13 3.46
CA ARG A 87 -30.62 14.49 2.82
C ARG A 87 -30.31 14.14 1.38
N ILE A 88 -30.55 12.91 0.99
CA ILE A 88 -30.41 12.43 -0.39
C ILE A 88 -31.78 11.93 -0.84
N GLU A 89 -32.31 12.51 -1.91
CA GLU A 89 -33.64 12.26 -2.41
C GLU A 89 -33.61 12.14 -3.95
N GLU A 90 -34.11 11.02 -4.47
CA GLU A 90 -34.27 10.81 -5.91
C GLU A 90 -35.63 11.33 -6.36
N ASP A 91 -35.62 12.16 -7.38
CA ASP A 91 -36.81 12.67 -8.06
C ASP A 91 -36.76 12.38 -9.58
N LYS A 92 -37.76 12.88 -10.32
CA LYS A 92 -37.86 12.69 -11.79
C LYS A 92 -36.72 13.34 -12.60
N ASN A 93 -35.98 14.28 -11.99
CA ASN A 93 -34.98 15.13 -12.65
C ASN A 93 -33.56 14.86 -12.15
N GLY A 94 -33.33 13.82 -11.38
CA GLY A 94 -32.03 13.45 -10.83
C GLY A 94 -32.06 13.18 -9.32
N VAL A 95 -30.94 13.42 -8.65
CA VAL A 95 -30.81 13.21 -7.22
C VAL A 95 -30.52 14.54 -6.53
N LYS A 96 -31.41 14.90 -5.61
CA LYS A 96 -31.24 16.07 -4.74
C LYS A 96 -30.33 15.68 -3.57
N VAL A 97 -29.28 16.47 -3.33
CA VAL A 97 -28.43 16.41 -2.15
C VAL A 97 -28.52 17.73 -1.42
N ALA A 98 -29.11 17.72 -0.25
CA ALA A 98 -29.43 18.91 0.53
C ALA A 98 -28.93 18.80 1.98
N ALA A 99 -28.52 19.94 2.55
CA ALA A 99 -28.08 20.04 3.95
C ALA A 99 -28.19 21.49 4.41
N ASP A 100 -28.86 21.74 5.53
CA ASP A 100 -29.15 23.08 6.05
C ASP A 100 -29.77 23.97 4.94
N ARG A 101 -29.06 25.02 4.51
CA ARG A 101 -29.48 25.96 3.46
C ARG A 101 -28.93 25.60 2.07
N PHE A 102 -28.10 24.58 1.98
CA PHE A 102 -27.54 24.11 0.72
C PHE A 102 -28.49 23.14 0.04
N ASP A 103 -28.69 23.33 -1.25
CA ASP A 103 -29.50 22.49 -2.12
C ASP A 103 -28.75 22.29 -3.44
N SER A 104 -28.59 21.05 -3.86
CA SER A 104 -27.99 20.71 -5.13
C SER A 104 -28.75 19.59 -5.83
N ARG A 105 -28.62 19.54 -7.15
CA ARG A 105 -29.14 18.45 -7.97
C ARG A 105 -28.04 17.81 -8.77
N MET A 106 -27.87 16.53 -8.58
CA MET A 106 -26.84 15.75 -9.25
C MET A 106 -27.47 14.84 -10.31
N GLN A 107 -26.74 14.66 -11.41
CA GLN A 107 -27.12 13.65 -12.41
C GLN A 107 -26.79 12.26 -11.89
N THR A 108 -27.57 11.28 -12.28
CA THR A 108 -27.40 9.86 -11.95
C THR A 108 -27.28 9.05 -13.23
N LEU A 109 -26.63 7.91 -13.14
CA LEU A 109 -26.62 6.89 -14.19
C LEU A 109 -27.47 5.70 -13.75
N PRO A 110 -28.04 4.91 -14.68
CA PRO A 110 -28.83 3.74 -14.34
C PRO A 110 -28.03 2.78 -13.46
N ARG A 111 -28.61 2.36 -12.36
CA ARG A 111 -27.97 1.39 -11.43
C ARG A 111 -27.72 0.03 -12.08
N GLU A 112 -28.51 -0.31 -13.09
CA GLU A 112 -28.43 -1.53 -13.87
C GLU A 112 -27.13 -1.63 -14.66
N ASP A 113 -26.50 -0.49 -14.96
CA ASP A 113 -25.17 -0.41 -15.60
C ASP A 113 -24.03 -0.65 -14.63
N PHE A 114 -24.31 -0.68 -13.31
CA PHE A 114 -23.27 -0.89 -12.31
C PHE A 114 -22.84 -2.36 -12.28
N PRO A 115 -21.52 -2.66 -12.29
CA PRO A 115 -21.01 -4.03 -12.35
C PRO A 115 -21.45 -4.88 -11.16
N THR A 116 -21.84 -6.11 -11.44
CA THR A 116 -22.06 -7.11 -10.39
C THR A 116 -20.71 -7.60 -9.87
N LEU A 117 -20.53 -7.58 -8.57
CA LEU A 117 -19.33 -8.07 -7.91
C LEU A 117 -19.56 -9.44 -7.28
N PRO A 118 -18.53 -10.29 -7.24
CA PRO A 118 -18.63 -11.58 -6.58
C PRO A 118 -18.83 -11.41 -5.07
N ASP A 119 -19.47 -12.39 -4.47
CA ASP A 119 -19.53 -12.53 -3.02
C ASP A 119 -18.43 -13.45 -2.52
N ALA A 120 -18.02 -13.24 -1.27
CA ALA A 120 -17.04 -14.09 -0.61
C ALA A 120 -17.60 -15.53 -0.49
N SER A 121 -16.97 -16.44 -1.21
CA SER A 121 -17.26 -17.89 -1.18
C SER A 121 -15.96 -18.66 -1.13
N GLY A 122 -14.93 -18.06 -0.54
CA GLY A 122 -13.55 -18.52 -0.60
C GLY A 122 -13.34 -19.85 0.10
N THR A 123 -12.44 -20.63 -0.45
CA THR A 123 -12.00 -21.93 0.09
C THR A 123 -11.00 -21.78 1.23
N ALA A 124 -10.24 -20.68 1.27
CA ALA A 124 -9.32 -20.35 2.34
C ALA A 124 -9.78 -19.10 3.05
N ARG A 125 -9.96 -19.20 4.36
CA ARG A 125 -10.39 -18.10 5.24
C ARG A 125 -9.46 -18.02 6.45
N ALA A 126 -9.02 -16.82 6.76
CA ALA A 126 -8.15 -16.57 7.92
C ALA A 126 -8.50 -15.23 8.58
N THR A 127 -8.29 -15.14 9.89
CA THR A 127 -8.34 -13.88 10.62
C THR A 127 -6.92 -13.38 10.84
N LEU A 128 -6.64 -12.16 10.40
CA LEU A 128 -5.32 -11.58 10.34
C LEU A 128 -5.23 -10.34 11.22
N PRO A 129 -4.16 -10.16 12.03
CA PRO A 129 -3.99 -8.97 12.83
C PRO A 129 -3.81 -7.72 11.96
N SER A 130 -4.63 -6.70 12.16
CA SER A 130 -4.56 -5.45 11.39
C SER A 130 -3.22 -4.75 11.52
N ALA A 131 -2.64 -4.74 12.74
CA ALA A 131 -1.33 -4.14 13.00
C ALA A 131 -0.21 -4.82 12.20
N ALA A 132 -0.21 -6.16 12.11
CA ALA A 132 0.76 -6.91 11.33
C ALA A 132 0.65 -6.59 9.84
N LEU A 133 -0.57 -6.61 9.28
CA LEU A 133 -0.79 -6.28 7.87
C LEU A 133 -0.38 -4.85 7.55
N ARG A 134 -0.71 -3.87 8.40
CA ARG A 134 -0.31 -2.47 8.25
C ARG A 134 1.20 -2.31 8.18
N GLN A 135 1.91 -2.97 9.10
CA GLN A 135 3.37 -2.97 9.15
C GLN A 135 3.98 -3.63 7.91
N MET A 136 3.48 -4.79 7.51
CA MET A 136 3.96 -5.51 6.32
C MET A 136 3.78 -4.69 5.04
N ILE A 137 2.61 -4.07 4.85
CA ILE A 137 2.32 -3.21 3.71
C ILE A 137 3.26 -2.00 3.68
N ALA A 138 3.42 -1.30 4.80
CA ALA A 138 4.30 -0.12 4.88
C ALA A 138 5.75 -0.45 4.50
N LYS A 139 6.23 -1.65 4.89
CA LYS A 139 7.61 -2.10 4.67
C LYS A 139 7.88 -2.70 3.29
N THR A 140 6.84 -2.92 2.46
CA THR A 140 7.02 -3.62 1.17
C THR A 140 6.46 -2.87 -0.04
N GLN A 141 5.38 -2.11 0.11
CA GLN A 141 4.63 -1.52 -1.01
C GLN A 141 5.47 -0.63 -1.94
N PHE A 142 6.51 0.03 -1.43
CA PHE A 142 7.38 0.90 -2.21
C PHE A 142 8.28 0.14 -3.20
N ALA A 143 8.50 -1.16 -2.97
CA ALA A 143 9.26 -2.04 -3.85
C ALA A 143 8.42 -2.66 -4.98
N ILE A 144 7.12 -2.39 -5.05
CA ILE A 144 6.25 -2.85 -6.12
C ILE A 144 6.40 -1.93 -7.34
N THR A 145 6.55 -2.51 -8.53
CA THR A 145 6.57 -1.74 -9.78
C THR A 145 5.23 -1.04 -10.04
N GLY A 146 5.24 0.00 -10.85
CA GLY A 146 4.01 0.68 -11.27
C GLY A 146 3.41 0.06 -12.53
N GLU A 147 4.25 -0.16 -13.54
CA GLU A 147 3.86 -0.60 -14.87
C GLU A 147 5.03 -1.42 -15.49
N ASP A 148 5.24 -2.63 -15.03
CA ASP A 148 6.24 -3.54 -15.60
C ASP A 148 5.55 -4.49 -16.58
N THR A 149 6.23 -4.83 -17.68
CA THR A 149 5.76 -5.86 -18.62
C THR A 149 5.69 -7.23 -17.98
N ARG A 150 6.48 -7.46 -16.94
CA ARG A 150 6.37 -8.60 -16.02
C ARG A 150 5.25 -8.32 -15.01
N TYR A 151 4.00 -8.42 -15.46
CA TYR A 151 2.81 -8.01 -14.71
C TYR A 151 2.71 -8.57 -13.29
N PHE A 152 3.32 -9.73 -13.02
CA PHE A 152 3.40 -10.33 -11.69
C PHE A 152 4.24 -9.50 -10.69
N LEU A 153 5.07 -8.54 -11.16
CA LEU A 153 5.81 -7.58 -10.32
C LEU A 153 4.98 -6.31 -10.00
N ASN A 154 3.82 -6.12 -10.63
CA ASN A 154 2.91 -5.02 -10.30
C ASN A 154 2.09 -5.28 -9.02
N GLY A 155 2.49 -6.29 -8.26
CA GLY A 155 1.93 -6.65 -6.98
C GLY A 155 2.98 -7.23 -6.03
N ALA A 156 2.55 -7.56 -4.82
CA ALA A 156 3.36 -8.27 -3.83
C ALA A 156 2.83 -9.67 -3.61
N LYS A 157 3.73 -10.64 -3.45
CA LYS A 157 3.36 -12.00 -3.06
C LYS A 157 3.03 -12.01 -1.57
N PHE A 158 1.83 -12.42 -1.25
CA PHE A 158 1.34 -12.62 0.10
C PHE A 158 1.20 -14.12 0.36
N VAL A 159 1.84 -14.61 1.41
CA VAL A 159 1.81 -16.01 1.81
C VAL A 159 1.29 -16.10 3.23
N LEU A 160 0.29 -16.96 3.41
CA LEU A 160 -0.20 -17.39 4.71
C LEU A 160 0.23 -18.85 4.89
N ASN A 161 0.93 -19.12 5.95
CA ASN A 161 1.17 -20.49 6.40
C ASN A 161 0.74 -20.63 7.88
N PRO A 162 0.64 -21.84 8.45
CA PRO A 162 0.11 -22.02 9.79
C PRO A 162 0.85 -21.26 10.90
N GLU A 163 2.09 -20.85 10.67
CA GLU A 163 2.96 -20.24 11.68
C GLU A 163 3.33 -18.79 11.40
N SER A 164 3.14 -18.32 10.15
CA SER A 164 3.56 -16.97 9.77
C SER A 164 2.78 -16.36 8.60
N LEU A 165 2.86 -15.04 8.53
CA LEU A 165 2.47 -14.21 7.39
C LEU A 165 3.74 -13.73 6.69
N VAL A 166 3.80 -13.82 5.37
CA VAL A 166 4.91 -13.30 4.57
C VAL A 166 4.36 -12.37 3.50
N LEU A 167 4.97 -11.19 3.36
CA LEU A 167 4.70 -10.27 2.26
C LEU A 167 6.02 -9.90 1.60
N VAL A 168 6.13 -10.11 0.29
CA VAL A 168 7.34 -9.83 -0.48
C VAL A 168 7.02 -9.07 -1.76
N ALA A 169 7.79 -8.02 -2.02
CA ALA A 169 7.70 -7.19 -3.22
C ALA A 169 9.08 -6.97 -3.83
N THR A 170 9.14 -6.88 -5.15
CA THR A 170 10.38 -6.59 -5.89
C THR A 170 10.08 -5.91 -7.22
N ASP A 171 10.99 -5.04 -7.65
CA ASP A 171 11.01 -4.42 -8.99
C ASP A 171 12.16 -4.97 -9.86
N GLY A 172 12.88 -5.98 -9.37
CA GLY A 172 14.06 -6.56 -10.02
C GLY A 172 15.38 -5.84 -9.69
N HIS A 173 15.34 -4.69 -9.02
CA HIS A 173 16.51 -3.93 -8.55
C HIS A 173 16.64 -3.96 -7.03
N ARG A 174 15.54 -4.19 -6.35
CA ARG A 174 15.44 -4.33 -4.90
C ARG A 174 14.33 -5.31 -4.54
N LEU A 175 14.40 -5.85 -3.34
CA LEU A 175 13.40 -6.75 -2.80
C LEU A 175 13.14 -6.39 -1.33
N ALA A 176 11.89 -6.26 -0.96
CA ALA A 176 11.45 -6.06 0.41
C ALA A 176 10.63 -7.26 0.87
N LEU A 177 11.07 -7.93 1.93
CA LEU A 177 10.42 -9.12 2.49
C LEU A 177 10.19 -8.90 3.98
N VAL A 178 8.94 -9.04 4.41
CA VAL A 178 8.56 -9.02 5.83
C VAL A 178 7.88 -10.33 6.17
N GLU A 179 8.32 -10.94 7.25
CA GLU A 179 7.69 -12.09 7.87
C GLU A 179 7.26 -11.75 9.29
N VAL A 180 6.01 -12.07 9.61
CA VAL A 180 5.44 -11.93 10.97
C VAL A 180 5.03 -13.30 11.44
N LYS A 181 5.59 -13.76 12.57
CA LYS A 181 5.18 -15.01 13.21
C LYS A 181 3.80 -14.82 13.83
N HIS A 182 2.85 -15.57 13.37
CA HIS A 182 1.49 -15.56 13.88
C HIS A 182 0.81 -16.90 13.56
N SER A 183 0.17 -17.50 14.55
CA SER A 183 -0.58 -18.74 14.33
C SER A 183 -1.85 -18.46 13.52
N ILE A 184 -1.99 -19.12 12.39
CA ILE A 184 -3.11 -18.92 11.46
C ILE A 184 -3.80 -20.27 11.24
N ASP A 185 -5.12 -20.27 11.33
CA ASP A 185 -5.92 -21.47 11.06
C ASP A 185 -6.11 -21.63 9.53
N VAL A 186 -5.08 -22.16 8.89
CA VAL A 186 -5.11 -22.55 7.47
C VAL A 186 -4.65 -23.98 7.32
N ALA A 187 -5.37 -24.76 6.52
CA ALA A 187 -5.08 -26.19 6.33
C ALA A 187 -3.81 -26.44 5.49
N GLN A 188 -3.44 -25.48 4.67
CA GLN A 188 -2.25 -25.50 3.79
C GLN A 188 -1.80 -24.09 3.48
N ASP A 189 -0.59 -23.95 2.99
CA ASP A 189 -0.06 -22.65 2.56
C ASP A 189 -0.93 -22.04 1.45
N VAL A 190 -1.25 -20.78 1.63
CA VAL A 190 -1.97 -19.96 0.66
C VAL A 190 -1.04 -18.88 0.15
N GLY A 191 -0.76 -18.90 -1.16
CA GLY A 191 0.12 -17.90 -1.79
C GLY A 191 -0.62 -17.18 -2.91
N VAL A 192 -0.76 -15.85 -2.80
CA VAL A 192 -1.45 -15.00 -3.79
C VAL A 192 -0.61 -13.78 -4.13
N ILE A 193 -0.83 -13.17 -5.30
CA ILE A 193 -0.20 -11.89 -5.66
C ILE A 193 -1.24 -10.79 -5.53
N LEU A 194 -1.03 -9.89 -4.58
CA LEU A 194 -1.88 -8.73 -4.30
C LEU A 194 -1.46 -7.56 -5.19
N PRO A 195 -2.36 -7.00 -6.01
CA PRO A 195 -2.05 -5.80 -6.79
C PRO A 195 -1.62 -4.63 -5.91
N LYS A 196 -0.76 -3.77 -6.44
CA LYS A 196 -0.29 -2.55 -5.74
C LYS A 196 -1.44 -1.69 -5.23
N LYS A 197 -2.46 -1.47 -6.06
CA LYS A 197 -3.65 -0.68 -5.70
C LYS A 197 -4.39 -1.30 -4.51
N THR A 198 -4.54 -2.61 -4.49
CA THR A 198 -5.17 -3.33 -3.37
C THR A 198 -4.44 -3.08 -2.06
N LEU A 199 -3.11 -3.18 -2.06
CA LEU A 199 -2.30 -2.92 -0.85
C LEU A 199 -2.39 -1.47 -0.39
N LEU A 200 -2.41 -0.50 -1.32
CA LEU A 200 -2.60 0.91 -1.00
C LEU A 200 -3.96 1.18 -0.35
N GLU A 201 -5.04 0.62 -0.91
CA GLU A 201 -6.39 0.83 -0.38
C GLU A 201 -6.61 0.04 0.92
N LEU A 202 -6.07 -1.18 1.02
CA LEU A 202 -6.07 -1.94 2.28
C LEU A 202 -5.33 -1.18 3.39
N GLY A 203 -4.17 -0.60 3.09
CA GLY A 203 -3.41 0.23 4.04
C GLY A 203 -4.22 1.41 4.58
N LYS A 204 -5.04 2.07 3.73
CA LYS A 204 -5.95 3.14 4.18
C LYS A 204 -7.06 2.62 5.11
N LEU A 205 -7.66 1.48 4.78
CA LEU A 205 -8.67 0.86 5.64
C LEU A 205 -8.10 0.46 7.00
N LEU A 206 -6.89 -0.09 7.01
CA LEU A 206 -6.17 -0.48 8.23
C LEU A 206 -5.78 0.73 9.11
N ALA A 207 -5.63 1.93 8.53
CA ALA A 207 -5.39 3.15 9.30
C ALA A 207 -6.64 3.66 10.03
N GLU A 208 -7.84 3.25 9.59
CA GLU A 208 -9.12 3.68 10.13
C GLU A 208 -9.69 2.75 11.23
N SER A 209 -9.09 1.58 11.43
CA SER A 209 -9.59 0.56 12.37
C SER A 209 -8.50 -0.40 12.81
N ASP A 210 -8.48 -0.71 14.10
CA ASP A 210 -7.61 -1.74 14.68
C ASP A 210 -8.28 -3.12 14.74
N ALA A 211 -9.48 -3.27 14.17
CA ALA A 211 -10.17 -4.56 14.10
C ALA A 211 -9.40 -5.53 13.21
N ASP A 212 -9.38 -6.80 13.59
CA ASP A 212 -8.78 -7.86 12.79
C ASP A 212 -9.46 -7.97 11.43
N VAL A 213 -8.66 -8.36 10.45
CA VAL A 213 -9.11 -8.53 9.06
C VAL A 213 -9.51 -9.97 8.82
N VAL A 214 -10.74 -10.19 8.40
CA VAL A 214 -11.12 -11.50 7.84
C VAL A 214 -10.74 -11.52 6.38
N PHE A 215 -9.75 -12.34 6.06
CA PHE A 215 -9.29 -12.60 4.70
C PHE A 215 -9.94 -13.85 4.14
N GLU A 216 -10.40 -13.78 2.89
CA GLU A 216 -10.86 -14.94 2.14
C GLU A 216 -10.27 -14.93 0.73
N SER A 217 -9.80 -16.10 0.26
CA SER A 217 -9.32 -16.29 -1.11
C SER A 217 -10.32 -17.10 -1.90
N GLY A 218 -10.91 -16.50 -2.94
CA GLY A 218 -11.72 -17.17 -3.95
C GLY A 218 -10.89 -17.62 -5.14
N GLU A 219 -11.54 -17.99 -6.24
CA GLU A 219 -10.87 -18.47 -7.46
C GLU A 219 -10.00 -17.38 -8.11
N ASN A 220 -10.56 -16.19 -8.31
CA ASN A 220 -9.88 -15.05 -8.96
C ASN A 220 -9.96 -13.75 -8.14
N HIS A 221 -10.55 -13.81 -6.96
CA HIS A 221 -10.80 -12.64 -6.12
C HIS A 221 -10.37 -12.90 -4.68
N LEU A 222 -9.94 -11.83 -4.06
CA LEU A 222 -9.52 -11.76 -2.67
C LEU A 222 -10.45 -10.81 -1.93
N PHE A 223 -10.82 -11.16 -0.71
CA PHE A 223 -11.75 -10.41 0.11
C PHE A 223 -11.09 -10.09 1.44
N PHE A 224 -11.12 -8.81 1.81
CA PHE A 224 -10.61 -8.32 3.08
C PHE A 224 -11.73 -7.60 3.81
N LYS A 225 -12.27 -8.20 4.85
CA LYS A 225 -13.36 -7.63 5.65
C LYS A 225 -12.81 -7.02 6.93
N LEU A 226 -13.09 -5.74 7.15
CA LEU A 226 -12.78 -4.96 8.35
C LEU A 226 -14.07 -4.32 8.89
N GLY A 227 -14.64 -4.89 9.93
CA GLY A 227 -15.93 -4.42 10.45
C GLY A 227 -17.02 -4.43 9.36
N ASP A 228 -17.54 -3.24 9.06
CA ASP A 228 -18.60 -3.04 8.06
C ASP A 228 -18.07 -2.79 6.63
N ARG A 229 -16.76 -2.83 6.44
CA ARG A 229 -16.10 -2.59 5.16
C ARG A 229 -15.56 -3.88 4.58
N MET A 230 -15.66 -4.02 3.27
CA MET A 230 -15.09 -5.14 2.53
C MET A 230 -14.38 -4.63 1.27
N LEU A 231 -13.06 -4.79 1.27
CA LEU A 231 -12.26 -4.60 0.07
C LEU A 231 -12.25 -5.89 -0.73
N ILE A 232 -12.59 -5.81 -2.00
CA ILE A 232 -12.58 -6.92 -2.95
C ILE A 232 -11.53 -6.61 -4.00
N SER A 233 -10.67 -7.56 -4.30
CA SER A 233 -9.62 -7.38 -5.30
C SER A 233 -9.57 -8.58 -6.23
N ARG A 234 -9.35 -8.33 -7.52
CA ARG A 234 -8.83 -9.39 -8.38
C ARG A 234 -7.40 -9.69 -7.96
N MET A 235 -7.01 -10.96 -7.97
CA MET A 235 -5.60 -11.31 -7.79
C MET A 235 -4.86 -11.20 -9.12
N ILE A 236 -3.56 -10.94 -9.06
CA ILE A 236 -2.71 -11.06 -10.23
C ILE A 236 -2.46 -12.54 -10.48
N ASP A 237 -2.86 -13.02 -11.65
CA ASP A 237 -2.55 -14.37 -12.10
C ASP A 237 -1.08 -14.45 -12.54
N GLY A 238 -0.41 -15.55 -12.24
CA GLY A 238 0.96 -15.77 -12.63
C GLY A 238 1.87 -16.31 -11.52
N GLN A 239 3.12 -16.54 -11.87
CA GLN A 239 4.11 -17.07 -10.94
C GLN A 239 5.06 -15.97 -10.48
N PHE A 240 5.01 -15.65 -9.19
CA PHE A 240 5.97 -14.74 -8.58
C PHE A 240 7.38 -15.34 -8.63
N PRO A 241 8.45 -14.54 -8.83
CA PRO A 241 9.82 -15.06 -8.85
C PRO A 241 10.19 -15.84 -7.58
N ALA A 242 11.09 -16.81 -7.72
CA ALA A 242 11.67 -17.54 -6.59
C ALA A 242 12.60 -16.59 -5.79
N TYR A 243 12.00 -15.71 -5.01
CA TYR A 243 12.68 -14.61 -4.31
C TYR A 243 13.70 -15.09 -3.28
N GLU A 244 13.53 -16.29 -2.73
CA GLU A 244 14.46 -16.90 -1.78
C GLU A 244 15.85 -17.08 -2.37
N ARG A 245 15.96 -17.22 -3.70
CA ARG A 245 17.22 -17.34 -4.44
C ARG A 245 17.94 -16.01 -4.62
N VAL A 246 17.21 -14.90 -4.51
CA VAL A 246 17.76 -13.54 -4.66
C VAL A 246 18.39 -13.06 -3.36
N ILE A 247 17.97 -13.59 -2.21
CA ILE A 247 18.49 -13.23 -0.89
C ILE A 247 19.90 -13.82 -0.74
N PRO A 248 20.95 -13.00 -0.66
CA PRO A 248 22.32 -13.50 -0.57
C PRO A 248 22.58 -14.19 0.77
N LYS A 249 23.27 -15.34 0.73
CA LYS A 249 23.61 -16.11 1.93
C LYS A 249 25.09 -15.99 2.35
N GLY A 250 25.88 -15.24 1.60
CA GLY A 250 27.34 -15.19 1.77
C GLY A 250 27.90 -13.78 2.03
N ASN A 251 27.05 -12.86 2.50
CA ASN A 251 27.50 -11.52 2.89
C ASN A 251 28.22 -11.61 4.24
N ASP A 252 29.53 -11.37 4.25
CA ASP A 252 30.43 -11.55 5.39
C ASP A 252 30.92 -10.23 6.01
N LYS A 253 30.60 -9.10 5.39
CA LYS A 253 30.90 -7.75 5.90
C LYS A 253 29.65 -7.14 6.44
N HIS A 254 29.64 -6.80 7.73
CA HIS A 254 28.49 -6.24 8.43
C HIS A 254 28.83 -4.89 9.00
N ILE A 255 28.03 -3.90 8.70
CA ILE A 255 28.19 -2.52 9.15
C ILE A 255 26.89 -2.07 9.76
N GLU A 256 26.94 -1.56 10.98
CA GLU A 256 25.78 -0.96 11.65
C GLU A 256 25.86 0.56 11.56
N PHE A 257 24.71 1.18 11.35
CA PHE A 257 24.54 2.62 11.27
C PHE A 257 23.44 3.07 12.21
N ASP A 258 23.66 4.24 12.79
CA ASP A 258 22.53 5.04 13.29
C ASP A 258 21.64 5.41 12.10
N ARG A 259 20.38 5.00 12.16
CA ARG A 259 19.40 5.14 11.07
C ARG A 259 19.17 6.60 10.66
N GLU A 260 19.04 7.51 11.65
CA GLU A 260 18.76 8.92 11.37
C GLU A 260 19.97 9.62 10.75
N ARG A 261 21.18 9.32 11.24
CA ARG A 261 22.42 9.86 10.67
C ARG A 261 22.61 9.37 9.23
N LEU A 262 22.43 8.07 8.97
CA LEU A 262 22.54 7.53 7.61
C LEU A 262 21.47 8.14 6.68
N THR A 263 20.23 8.23 7.14
CA THR A 263 19.14 8.86 6.37
C THR A 263 19.48 10.30 5.99
N SER A 264 19.94 11.07 6.96
CA SER A 264 20.27 12.47 6.77
C SER A 264 21.47 12.67 5.84
N ALA A 265 22.50 11.83 5.97
CA ALA A 265 23.68 11.85 5.10
C ALA A 265 23.33 11.50 3.65
N VAL A 266 22.60 10.39 3.44
CA VAL A 266 22.19 9.99 2.08
C VAL A 266 21.30 11.06 1.44
N ARG A 267 20.36 11.66 2.18
CA ARG A 267 19.52 12.76 1.67
C ARG A 267 20.33 13.96 1.21
N ARG A 268 21.29 14.43 2.03
CA ARG A 268 22.12 15.58 1.69
C ARG A 268 23.02 15.30 0.49
N VAL A 269 23.71 14.17 0.52
CA VAL A 269 24.62 13.78 -0.55
C VAL A 269 23.88 13.56 -1.87
N ALA A 270 22.69 12.98 -1.84
CA ALA A 270 21.88 12.73 -3.03
C ALA A 270 21.44 14.01 -3.76
N LEU A 271 21.45 15.18 -3.11
CA LEU A 271 21.09 16.46 -3.75
C LEU A 271 22.03 16.83 -4.93
N LEU A 272 23.27 16.36 -4.91
CA LEU A 272 24.24 16.57 -5.99
C LEU A 272 24.49 15.30 -6.82
N SER A 273 23.65 14.28 -6.69
CA SER A 273 23.74 13.09 -7.52
C SER A 273 23.21 13.37 -8.94
N ASN A 274 23.65 12.58 -9.90
CA ASN A 274 23.09 12.62 -11.24
C ASN A 274 21.59 12.28 -11.22
N GLU A 275 20.75 13.12 -11.82
CA GLU A 275 19.28 13.00 -11.77
C GLU A 275 18.74 11.68 -12.34
N ARG A 276 19.43 11.09 -13.32
CA ARG A 276 19.00 9.84 -13.96
C ARG A 276 19.36 8.61 -13.13
N SER A 277 20.63 8.56 -12.67
CA SER A 277 21.12 7.39 -11.91
C SER A 277 20.75 7.47 -10.44
N ARG A 278 20.67 8.67 -9.87
CA ARG A 278 20.54 8.91 -8.42
C ARG A 278 21.54 8.11 -7.59
N ALA A 279 22.72 7.90 -8.17
CA ALA A 279 23.74 7.06 -7.54
C ALA A 279 24.42 7.78 -6.39
N VAL A 280 24.56 7.07 -5.29
CA VAL A 280 25.43 7.44 -4.15
C VAL A 280 26.41 6.32 -3.93
N LYS A 281 27.66 6.70 -3.68
CA LYS A 281 28.77 5.78 -3.47
C LYS A 281 29.10 5.72 -1.98
N PHE A 282 29.29 4.52 -1.46
CA PHE A 282 29.70 4.22 -0.10
C PHE A 282 31.15 3.76 -0.16
N GLU A 283 32.06 4.57 0.35
CA GLU A 283 33.47 4.24 0.54
C GLU A 283 33.67 3.78 1.98
N ILE A 284 33.82 2.48 2.14
CA ILE A 284 33.86 1.81 3.42
C ILE A 284 35.32 1.58 3.81
N ASP A 285 35.73 2.03 4.99
CA ASP A 285 37.04 1.84 5.54
C ASP A 285 36.94 1.58 7.05
N LYS A 286 38.07 1.26 7.69
CA LYS A 286 38.11 1.01 9.13
C LYS A 286 37.65 2.24 9.91
N GLY A 287 36.61 2.02 10.74
CA GLY A 287 36.01 3.03 11.60
C GLY A 287 35.16 4.10 10.92
N LYS A 288 34.98 4.05 9.59
CA LYS A 288 34.23 5.07 8.86
C LYS A 288 33.60 4.58 7.55
N VAL A 289 32.51 5.21 7.17
CA VAL A 289 31.95 5.13 5.81
C VAL A 289 31.81 6.56 5.29
N GLU A 290 32.34 6.84 4.11
CA GLU A 290 32.12 8.10 3.42
C GLU A 290 31.06 7.88 2.33
N VAL A 291 29.96 8.62 2.41
CA VAL A 291 28.90 8.63 1.39
C VAL A 291 29.19 9.79 0.45
N THR A 292 29.30 9.51 -0.86
CA THR A 292 29.66 10.51 -1.87
C THR A 292 28.70 10.47 -3.05
N SER A 293 28.51 11.58 -3.72
CA SER A 293 27.88 11.66 -5.03
C SER A 293 28.58 12.70 -5.90
N SER A 294 28.46 12.55 -7.22
CA SER A 294 28.99 13.53 -8.16
C SER A 294 28.07 13.65 -9.37
N SER A 295 27.98 14.87 -9.87
CA SER A 295 27.30 15.21 -11.11
C SER A 295 28.15 16.20 -11.88
N SER A 296 28.32 16.00 -13.18
CA SER A 296 29.03 16.96 -14.05
C SER A 296 28.34 18.33 -14.12
N GLU A 297 27.05 18.39 -13.77
CA GLU A 297 26.25 19.61 -13.81
C GLU A 297 26.27 20.39 -12.49
N PHE A 298 26.22 19.67 -11.33
CA PHE A 298 26.02 20.29 -10.02
C PHE A 298 27.25 20.20 -9.09
N GLY A 299 28.25 19.37 -9.44
CA GLY A 299 29.46 19.19 -8.61
C GLY A 299 29.39 17.91 -7.77
N GLU A 300 30.03 17.94 -6.60
CA GLU A 300 30.15 16.77 -5.72
C GLU A 300 29.71 17.08 -4.28
N ALA A 301 29.21 16.05 -3.61
CA ALA A 301 28.93 16.07 -2.18
C ALA A 301 29.54 14.85 -1.51
N ARG A 302 29.95 15.03 -0.24
CA ARG A 302 30.46 13.95 0.59
C ARG A 302 30.10 14.17 2.06
N GLU A 303 29.85 13.07 2.74
CA GLU A 303 29.64 13.09 4.18
C GLU A 303 30.18 11.81 4.80
N GLN A 304 30.92 11.95 5.89
CA GLN A 304 31.57 10.85 6.61
C GLN A 304 30.75 10.46 7.83
N LEU A 305 30.49 9.15 7.97
CA LEU A 305 29.81 8.54 9.09
C LEU A 305 30.79 7.65 9.89
N PRO A 306 30.91 7.81 11.20
CA PRO A 306 31.65 6.89 12.03
C PRO A 306 30.88 5.58 12.17
N VAL A 307 31.57 4.45 12.03
CA VAL A 307 30.99 3.10 12.15
C VAL A 307 31.97 2.18 12.87
N ASP A 308 31.45 1.15 13.54
CA ASP A 308 32.31 0.08 14.09
C ASP A 308 32.54 -1.00 13.02
N TYR A 309 33.52 -0.72 12.17
CA TYR A 309 33.93 -1.64 11.09
C TYR A 309 35.44 -1.77 11.07
N ALA A 310 35.95 -3.00 11.08
CA ALA A 310 37.39 -3.29 11.07
C ALA A 310 37.82 -4.17 9.86
N GLY A 311 36.90 -4.42 8.92
CA GLY A 311 37.14 -5.23 7.73
C GLY A 311 37.98 -4.54 6.67
N ALA A 312 38.11 -5.17 5.51
CA ALA A 312 38.80 -4.62 4.35
C ALA A 312 38.03 -3.44 3.75
N ALA A 313 38.79 -2.46 3.26
CA ALA A 313 38.20 -1.35 2.52
C ALA A 313 37.51 -1.82 1.26
N MET A 314 36.38 -1.21 0.94
CA MET A 314 35.62 -1.47 -0.28
C MET A 314 34.77 -0.28 -0.69
N THR A 315 34.39 -0.27 -1.96
CA THR A 315 33.53 0.76 -2.53
C THR A 315 32.32 0.12 -3.20
N ILE A 316 31.12 0.61 -2.90
CA ILE A 316 29.88 0.11 -3.50
C ILE A 316 28.94 1.29 -3.74
N SER A 317 28.17 1.24 -4.83
CA SER A 317 27.24 2.31 -5.18
C SER A 317 25.81 1.79 -5.20
N PHE A 318 24.88 2.63 -4.73
CA PHE A 318 23.44 2.32 -4.72
C PHE A 318 22.62 3.49 -5.25
N ASN A 319 21.41 3.20 -5.69
CA ASN A 319 20.41 4.24 -5.88
C ASN A 319 20.01 4.82 -4.53
N ALA A 320 20.20 6.12 -4.35
CA ALA A 320 19.92 6.82 -3.10
C ALA A 320 18.45 6.66 -2.66
N GLN A 321 17.50 6.70 -3.62
CA GLN A 321 16.09 6.52 -3.31
C GLN A 321 15.80 5.13 -2.75
N TYR A 322 16.44 4.10 -3.27
CA TYR A 322 16.24 2.73 -2.78
C TYR A 322 16.77 2.56 -1.35
N VAL A 323 17.89 3.20 -1.02
CA VAL A 323 18.40 3.22 0.36
C VAL A 323 17.42 3.98 1.28
N LEU A 324 16.96 5.16 0.84
CA LEU A 324 16.04 6.00 1.62
C LEU A 324 14.67 5.34 1.82
N ASP A 325 14.16 4.60 0.85
CA ASP A 325 12.87 3.91 0.98
C ASP A 325 12.90 2.88 2.13
N PHE A 326 13.98 2.13 2.27
CA PHE A 326 14.18 1.24 3.42
C PHE A 326 14.31 2.02 4.73
N LEU A 327 15.17 3.04 4.76
CA LEU A 327 15.44 3.81 5.98
C LEU A 327 14.20 4.55 6.51
N ASN A 328 13.30 4.98 5.60
CA ASN A 328 12.05 5.66 5.97
C ASN A 328 11.03 4.75 6.64
N VAL A 329 11.10 3.43 6.44
CA VAL A 329 10.16 2.45 7.01
C VAL A 329 10.80 1.56 8.09
N ALA A 330 12.11 1.64 8.26
CA ALA A 330 12.78 1.03 9.41
C ALA A 330 12.42 1.81 10.68
N GLU A 331 12.00 1.10 11.73
CA GLU A 331 11.49 1.68 12.98
C GLU A 331 12.51 1.63 14.12
N THR A 332 13.63 0.94 13.91
CA THR A 332 14.71 0.81 14.89
C THR A 332 15.71 1.97 14.79
N ASP A 333 16.41 2.26 15.88
CA ASP A 333 17.46 3.30 15.91
C ASP A 333 18.68 2.89 15.11
N LEU A 334 18.97 1.60 15.03
CA LEU A 334 20.08 1.04 14.29
C LEU A 334 19.61 0.22 13.10
N VAL A 335 20.37 0.28 12.01
CA VAL A 335 20.19 -0.55 10.82
C VAL A 335 21.51 -1.17 10.42
N SER A 336 21.48 -2.38 9.88
CA SER A 336 22.65 -3.09 9.38
C SER A 336 22.70 -3.09 7.85
N LEU A 337 23.88 -2.99 7.29
CA LEU A 337 24.20 -3.22 5.88
C LEU A 337 25.17 -4.40 5.81
N SER A 338 24.76 -5.45 5.13
CA SER A 338 25.57 -6.66 4.94
C SER A 338 26.00 -6.79 3.48
N LEU A 339 27.29 -6.98 3.25
CA LEU A 339 27.95 -6.96 1.95
C LEU A 339 28.86 -8.17 1.78
N LYS A 340 29.07 -8.57 0.51
CA LYS A 340 30.09 -9.55 0.14
C LYS A 340 31.22 -8.89 -0.64
N ASP A 341 30.90 -8.22 -1.72
CA ASP A 341 31.81 -7.55 -2.63
C ASP A 341 31.11 -6.34 -3.30
N GLU A 342 31.79 -5.65 -4.18
CA GLU A 342 31.33 -4.41 -4.83
C GLU A 342 30.21 -4.61 -5.86
N VAL A 343 29.92 -5.86 -6.26
CA VAL A 343 28.97 -6.18 -7.34
C VAL A 343 27.85 -7.13 -6.93
N SER A 344 27.99 -7.76 -5.77
CA SER A 344 26.97 -8.65 -5.23
C SER A 344 25.86 -7.86 -4.51
N GLN A 345 24.66 -8.46 -4.44
CA GLN A 345 23.54 -7.87 -3.74
C GLN A 345 23.87 -7.59 -2.26
N ALA A 346 23.50 -6.41 -1.81
CA ALA A 346 23.56 -6.04 -0.41
C ALA A 346 22.24 -6.37 0.31
N VAL A 347 22.32 -6.56 1.61
CA VAL A 347 21.17 -6.77 2.48
C VAL A 347 21.15 -5.67 3.54
N MET A 348 20.00 -5.02 3.71
CA MET A 348 19.76 -4.13 4.84
C MET A 348 18.69 -4.74 5.76
N LYS A 349 18.90 -4.62 7.07
CA LYS A 349 17.96 -5.06 8.10
C LYS A 349 17.88 -4.05 9.23
N PRO A 350 16.72 -3.90 9.90
CA PRO A 350 16.66 -3.22 11.19
C PRO A 350 17.37 -4.06 12.24
N VAL A 351 18.08 -3.43 13.17
CA VAL A 351 18.77 -4.10 14.29
C VAL A 351 17.88 -4.03 15.52
N GLY A 352 17.63 -5.18 16.16
CA GLY A 352 16.80 -5.23 17.35
C GLY A 352 15.29 -5.09 17.09
N ALA A 353 14.83 -5.34 15.89
CA ALA A 353 13.39 -5.38 15.59
C ALA A 353 12.70 -6.55 16.32
N GLU A 354 11.55 -6.26 16.90
CA GLU A 354 10.74 -7.27 17.61
C GLU A 354 9.41 -7.51 16.87
N GLY A 355 8.96 -8.77 16.89
CA GLY A 355 7.66 -9.17 16.35
C GLY A 355 7.65 -9.43 14.84
N TYR A 356 8.70 -9.10 14.10
CA TYR A 356 8.82 -9.36 12.67
C TYR A 356 10.27 -9.54 12.22
N ASP A 357 10.49 -10.26 11.13
CA ASP A 357 11.77 -10.26 10.39
C ASP A 357 11.60 -9.43 9.11
N TYR A 358 12.48 -8.46 8.92
CA TYR A 358 12.48 -7.59 7.75
C TYR A 358 13.82 -7.71 7.02
N THR A 359 13.76 -8.20 5.79
CA THR A 359 14.91 -8.33 4.91
C THR A 359 14.73 -7.46 3.68
N TYR A 360 15.66 -6.53 3.46
CA TYR A 360 15.68 -5.69 2.28
C TYR A 360 16.94 -5.96 1.47
N VAL A 361 16.76 -6.43 0.23
CA VAL A 361 17.86 -6.67 -0.71
C VAL A 361 17.94 -5.53 -1.69
N ILE A 362 19.13 -5.02 -1.93
CA ILE A 362 19.38 -3.93 -2.87
C ILE A 362 20.51 -4.31 -3.83
N MET A 363 20.28 -4.12 -5.13
CA MET A 363 21.28 -4.33 -6.16
C MET A 363 22.25 -3.16 -6.22
N PRO A 364 23.57 -3.41 -6.24
CA PRO A 364 24.53 -2.32 -6.45
C PRO A 364 24.47 -1.78 -7.87
N MET A 365 24.88 -0.54 -8.03
CA MET A 365 24.99 0.14 -9.31
C MET A 365 26.43 0.15 -9.80
N ARG A 366 26.61 -0.02 -11.09
CA ARG A 366 27.90 0.25 -11.75
C ARG A 366 27.87 1.71 -12.21
N VAL A 367 28.69 2.53 -11.61
CA VAL A 367 28.82 3.98 -11.88
C VAL A 367 30.20 4.26 -12.43
#